data_f79181af4c8a978a9ff53ca93cc2f9e4
#
_entry.id   f79181af4c8a978a9ff53ca93cc2f9e4
#
_cell.length_a   1.000
_cell.length_b   1.000
_cell.length_c   1.000
_cell.angle_alpha   90.00
_cell.angle_beta   90.00
_cell.angle_gamma   90.00
#
_symmetry.space_group_name_H-M   'P 1'
#
loop_
_entity.id
_entity.type
_entity.pdbx_description
1 polymer ?
#
loop_
_entity_poly.entity_id
_entity_poly.type
_entity_poly.pdbx_seq_one_letter_code
_entity_poly.pdbx_strand_id
1 'polypeptide(L)' 'MDDNLAIVELLLEAVEAEPDQRFGQILWNFGVLLSGEQGGLKDPYNDESTAILRRVEKRMLELRQRRAR' A
#
# COMPACT_ATOMS: atom_id res chain seq x y z
N MET A 1 -17.89 4.78 -4.09
CA MET A 1 -16.72 4.21 -4.76
C MET A 1 -16.19 3.04 -3.93
N ASP A 2 -15.76 1.98 -4.57
CA ASP A 2 -15.24 0.80 -3.88
C ASP A 2 -13.79 1.06 -3.43
N ASP A 3 -13.57 1.10 -2.12
CA ASP A 3 -12.25 1.34 -1.56
C ASP A 3 -11.26 0.23 -1.94
N ASN A 4 -11.75 -1.00 -2.02
CA ASN A 4 -10.89 -2.12 -2.41
C ASN A 4 -10.39 -1.96 -3.85
N LEU A 5 -11.27 -1.54 -4.75
CA LEU A 5 -10.87 -1.31 -6.13
C LEU A 5 -9.88 -0.17 -6.25
N ALA A 6 -10.09 0.91 -5.50
CA ALA A 6 -9.16 2.04 -5.48
C ALA A 6 -7.78 1.60 -4.99
N ILE A 7 -7.72 0.75 -3.95
CA ILE A 7 -6.46 0.20 -3.45
C ILE A 7 -5.75 -0.59 -4.55
N VAL A 8 -6.47 -1.47 -5.24
CA VAL A 8 -5.90 -2.30 -6.31
C VAL A 8 -5.34 -1.44 -7.44
N GLU A 9 -6.05 -0.39 -7.82
CA GLU A 9 -5.60 0.51 -8.87
C GLU A 9 -4.30 1.24 -8.48
N LEU A 10 -4.21 1.68 -7.23
CA LEU A 10 -2.98 2.32 -6.73
C LEU A 10 -1.83 1.32 -6.63
N LEU A 11 -2.11 0.08 -6.23
CA LEU A 11 -1.08 -0.97 -6.18
C LEU A 11 -0.58 -1.31 -7.58
N LEU A 12 -1.44 -1.28 -8.58
CA LEU A 12 -1.02 -1.48 -9.97
C LEU A 12 -0.01 -0.40 -10.38
N GLU A 13 -0.28 0.85 -10.06
CA GLU A 13 0.66 1.94 -10.32
C GLU A 13 1.98 1.70 -9.58
N ALA A 14 1.92 1.23 -8.33
CA ALA A 14 3.12 0.96 -7.55
C ALA A 14 3.97 -0.15 -8.17
N VAL A 15 3.33 -1.22 -8.64
CA VAL A 15 4.03 -2.32 -9.31
C VAL A 15 4.71 -1.83 -10.58
N GLU A 16 4.03 -1.00 -11.36
CA GLU A 16 4.59 -0.46 -12.58
C GLU A 16 5.76 0.50 -12.32
N ALA A 17 5.69 1.25 -11.21
CA ALA A 17 6.74 2.19 -10.84
C ALA A 17 7.97 1.51 -10.23
N GLU A 18 7.79 0.35 -9.61
CA GLU A 18 8.84 -0.37 -8.88
C GLU A 18 8.95 -1.82 -9.39
N PRO A 19 9.33 -2.01 -10.67
CA PRO A 19 9.29 -3.35 -11.27
C PRO A 19 10.29 -4.33 -10.67
N ASP A 20 11.32 -3.83 -9.98
CA ASP A 20 12.34 -4.67 -9.37
C ASP A 20 11.95 -5.16 -7.97
N GLN A 21 10.87 -4.65 -7.40
CA GLN A 21 10.43 -5.06 -6.08
C GLN A 21 9.47 -6.23 -6.15
N ARG A 22 9.59 -7.14 -5.19
CA ARG A 22 8.65 -8.25 -5.07
C ARG A 22 7.31 -7.72 -4.56
N PHE A 23 6.24 -8.38 -4.92
CA PHE A 23 4.88 -7.93 -4.59
C PHE A 23 4.68 -7.77 -3.09
N GLY A 24 5.15 -8.73 -2.29
CA GLY A 24 5.05 -8.63 -0.83
C GLY A 24 5.75 -7.40 -0.27
N GLN A 25 6.90 -7.05 -0.85
CA GLN A 25 7.64 -5.86 -0.45
C GLN A 25 6.85 -4.59 -0.76
N ILE A 26 6.18 -4.56 -1.92
CA ILE A 26 5.33 -3.44 -2.30
C ILE A 26 4.17 -3.29 -1.32
N LEU A 27 3.51 -4.38 -0.97
CA LEU A 27 2.40 -4.36 0.00
C LEU A 27 2.87 -3.80 1.35
N TRP A 28 4.06 -4.19 1.79
CA TRP A 28 4.65 -3.69 3.03
C TRP A 28 4.95 -2.19 2.93
N ASN A 29 5.60 -1.79 1.84
CA ASN A 29 6.02 -0.40 1.67
C ASN A 29 4.84 0.56 1.57
N PHE A 30 3.72 0.12 1.02
CA PHE A 30 2.55 0.96 0.85
C PHE A 30 1.53 0.85 1.99
N GLY A 31 1.89 0.14 3.06
CA GLY A 31 1.06 0.10 4.25
C GLY A 31 -0.14 -0.83 4.17
N VAL A 32 -0.14 -1.75 3.20
CA VAL A 32 -1.19 -2.78 3.13
C VAL A 32 -0.95 -3.85 4.19
N LEU A 33 0.32 -4.25 4.35
CA LEU A 33 0.73 -5.16 5.41
C LEU A 33 1.48 -4.37 6.48
N LEU A 34 1.10 -4.56 7.73
CA LEU A 34 1.71 -3.87 8.88
C LEU A 34 2.14 -4.88 9.92
N SER A 35 3.20 -4.56 10.66
CA SER A 35 3.59 -5.34 11.83
C SER A 35 2.59 -5.13 12.95
N GLY A 36 2.19 -6.22 13.61
CA GLY A 36 1.37 -6.14 14.80
C GLY A 36 2.20 -5.71 16.01
N GLU A 37 1.53 -5.26 17.08
CA GLU A 37 2.20 -4.80 18.30
C GLU A 37 2.99 -5.91 18.99
N GLN A 38 2.62 -7.16 18.74
CA GLN A 38 3.27 -8.33 19.35
C GLN A 38 4.32 -8.96 18.42
N GLY A 39 4.76 -8.22 17.43
CA GLY A 39 5.81 -8.68 16.52
C GLY A 39 5.33 -9.50 15.33
N GLY A 40 4.06 -9.83 15.24
CA GLY A 40 3.47 -10.49 14.08
C GLY A 40 2.94 -9.50 13.08
N LEU A 41 2.47 -9.99 11.94
CA LEU A 41 1.77 -9.16 10.97
C LEU A 41 0.37 -8.84 11.49
N LYS A 42 -0.08 -7.60 11.27
CA LYS A 42 -1.43 -7.23 11.59
C LYS A 42 -2.39 -8.00 10.67
N ASP A 43 -3.45 -8.55 11.26
CA ASP A 43 -4.43 -9.31 10.50
C ASP A 43 -5.18 -8.38 9.54
N PRO A 44 -5.06 -8.58 8.22
CA PRO A 44 -5.74 -7.72 7.25
C PRO A 44 -7.26 -7.78 7.31
N TYR A 45 -7.83 -8.84 7.89
CA TYR A 45 -9.30 -8.93 8.07
C TYR A 45 -9.81 -7.97 9.12
N ASN A 46 -8.95 -7.51 10.02
CA ASN A 46 -9.31 -6.55 11.06
C ASN A 46 -8.93 -5.12 10.68
N ASP A 47 -8.37 -4.90 9.48
CA ASP A 47 -7.96 -3.60 9.00
C ASP A 47 -8.99 -3.10 7.99
N GLU A 48 -9.64 -1.99 8.29
CA GLU A 48 -10.68 -1.46 7.41
C GLU A 48 -10.09 -0.99 6.08
N SER A 49 -10.81 -1.28 4.99
CA SER A 49 -10.37 -0.90 3.64
C SER A 49 -10.10 0.60 3.52
N THR A 50 -10.93 1.43 4.18
CA THR A 50 -10.73 2.88 4.17
C THR A 50 -9.39 3.27 4.78
N ALA A 51 -8.99 2.63 5.88
CA ALA A 51 -7.72 2.90 6.53
C ALA A 51 -6.54 2.47 5.64
N ILE A 52 -6.66 1.29 5.02
CA ILE A 52 -5.65 0.80 4.09
C ILE A 52 -5.51 1.76 2.92
N LEU A 53 -6.63 2.20 2.34
CA LEU A 53 -6.62 3.12 1.21
C LEU A 53 -5.90 4.42 1.55
N ARG A 54 -6.15 4.99 2.73
CA ARG A 54 -5.49 6.22 3.16
C ARG A 54 -3.97 6.05 3.23
N ARG A 55 -3.51 4.92 3.76
CA ARG A 55 -2.06 4.65 3.84
C ARG A 55 -1.46 4.50 2.46
N VAL A 56 -2.13 3.77 1.57
CA VAL A 56 -1.66 3.58 0.20
C VAL A 56 -1.63 4.92 -0.55
N GLU A 57 -2.67 5.73 -0.42
CA GLU A 57 -2.71 7.05 -1.04
C GLU A 57 -1.56 7.95 -0.58
N LYS A 58 -1.29 7.96 0.70
CA LYS A 58 -0.19 8.74 1.26
C LYS A 58 1.15 8.30 0.69
N ARG A 59 1.39 7.00 0.66
CA ARG A 59 2.64 6.45 0.13
C ARG A 59 2.78 6.71 -1.37
N MET A 60 1.67 6.59 -2.10
CA MET A 60 1.68 6.87 -3.53
C MET A 60 1.97 8.34 -3.81
N LEU A 61 1.41 9.24 -3.01
CA LEU A 61 1.70 10.67 -3.15
C LEU A 61 3.18 10.95 -2.93
N GLU A 62 3.80 10.34 -1.92
CA GLU A 62 5.23 10.46 -1.67
C GLU A 62 6.06 9.93 -2.86
N LEU A 63 5.65 8.81 -3.43
CA LEU A 63 6.34 8.23 -4.59
C LEU A 63 6.26 9.17 -5.79
N ARG A 64 5.08 9.72 -6.08
CA ARG A 64 4.90 10.64 -7.20
C ARG A 64 5.73 11.91 -7.02
N GLN A 65 5.82 12.41 -5.80
CA GLN A 65 6.63 13.60 -5.50
C GLN A 65 8.12 13.32 -5.74
N ARG A 66 8.60 12.15 -5.36
CA ARG A 66 10.00 11.76 -5.62
C ARG A 66 10.28 11.63 -7.10
N ARG A 67 9.33 11.09 -7.88
CA ARG A 67 9.49 10.91 -9.32
C ARG A 67 9.39 12.22 -10.10
N ALA A 68 8.75 13.22 -9.53
CA ALA A 68 8.57 14.51 -10.19
C ALA A 68 9.83 15.41 -10.10
N ARG A 69 10.82 15.03 -9.31
CA ARG A 69 12.06 15.81 -9.14
C ARG A 69 13.07 15.50 -10.21
#